data_07023994babd0a0bb4a2513167332088
#
_entry.id   07023994babd0a0bb4a2513167332088
#
_cell.length_a   1.000
_cell.length_b   1.000
_cell.length_c   1.000
_cell.angle_alpha   90.00
_cell.angle_beta   90.00
_cell.angle_gamma   90.00
#
_symmetry.space_group_name_H-M   'P 1'
#
loop_
_entity.id
_entity.type
_entity.pdbx_description
1 polymer ?
#
loop_
_entity_poly.entity_id
_entity_poly.type
_entity_poly.pdbx_seq_one_letter_code
_entity_poly.pdbx_strand_id
1 'polypeptide(L)'
;TSIFLKAACRRSIALLCTAVLFTASVFSAPLTADAASPALVILSRYRATLKIGDSFTLAGIASNGKWVRFKSSKSAVASVNTYGRVTAKKAGTCTITGKVAGGEASCKITVTKTIITLSTASITMENGAQVTLKGQTSNRSPISWKSQKSSVAEIDENGKISAKKPGETTITAK
;
A
#
# COMPACT_ATOMS: atom_id res chain seq x y z
N THR A 1 -39.42 -7.91 -4.33
CA THR A 1 -40.54 -6.96 -4.32
C THR A 1 -40.05 -5.56 -4.66
N SER A 2 -40.53 -5.06 -5.79
CA SER A 2 -40.67 -3.67 -6.25
C SER A 2 -39.46 -2.78 -6.44
N ILE A 3 -39.10 -2.69 -7.69
CA ILE A 3 -38.30 -1.65 -8.34
C ILE A 3 -39.21 -0.44 -8.59
N PHE A 4 -38.80 0.75 -8.16
CA PHE A 4 -39.43 2.01 -8.56
C PHE A 4 -38.50 2.77 -9.53
N LEU A 5 -38.89 2.71 -10.81
CA LEU A 5 -38.38 3.56 -11.87
C LEU A 5 -39.30 4.80 -11.94
N LYS A 6 -38.77 6.02 -11.75
CA LYS A 6 -39.52 7.24 -12.03
C LYS A 6 -38.99 7.89 -13.30
N ALA A 7 -39.82 7.76 -14.33
CA ALA A 7 -39.69 8.51 -15.56
C ALA A 7 -40.13 9.97 -15.35
N ALA A 8 -39.35 10.92 -15.86
CA ALA A 8 -39.66 12.33 -15.82
C ALA A 8 -40.49 12.73 -17.02
N CYS A 9 -41.52 13.50 -16.71
CA CYS A 9 -42.59 13.96 -17.52
C CYS A 9 -42.15 14.97 -18.59
N ARG A 10 -42.61 14.73 -19.83
CA ARG A 10 -42.68 15.70 -20.91
C ARG A 10 -43.71 16.79 -20.59
N ARG A 11 -43.43 18.03 -20.90
CA ARG A 11 -44.45 19.00 -21.29
C ARG A 11 -43.91 19.90 -22.41
N SER A 12 -44.47 19.70 -23.57
CA SER A 12 -44.49 20.62 -24.71
C SER A 12 -45.41 21.80 -24.38
N ILE A 13 -45.04 23.02 -24.71
CA ILE A 13 -45.94 24.11 -25.01
C ILE A 13 -45.35 24.86 -26.20
N ALA A 14 -46.17 24.97 -27.21
CA ALA A 14 -45.92 25.60 -28.49
C ALA A 14 -46.21 27.10 -28.45
N LEU A 15 -45.56 27.81 -29.36
CA LEU A 15 -45.95 29.02 -30.09
C LEU A 15 -46.09 30.34 -29.32
N LEU A 16 -45.20 31.30 -29.60
CA LEU A 16 -45.60 32.55 -30.20
C LEU A 16 -44.40 33.21 -30.94
N CYS A 17 -44.60 33.47 -32.21
CA CYS A 17 -43.71 34.12 -33.16
C CYS A 17 -43.79 35.65 -32.95
N THR A 18 -42.70 36.32 -32.61
CA THR A 18 -42.50 37.74 -32.89
C THR A 18 -41.06 37.94 -33.32
N ALA A 19 -40.90 38.31 -34.58
CA ALA A 19 -39.61 38.66 -35.16
C ALA A 19 -39.09 39.95 -34.56
N VAL A 20 -37.98 39.87 -33.86
CA VAL A 20 -37.11 41.01 -33.57
C VAL A 20 -35.76 40.68 -34.17
N LEU A 21 -35.42 41.40 -35.23
CA LEU A 21 -34.10 41.44 -35.83
C LEU A 21 -33.09 41.97 -34.79
N PHE A 22 -32.44 41.04 -34.07
CA PHE A 22 -31.24 41.36 -33.32
C PHE A 22 -30.05 40.82 -34.08
N THR A 23 -29.17 41.72 -34.49
CA THR A 23 -27.87 41.42 -35.07
C THR A 23 -27.10 40.53 -34.13
N ALA A 24 -27.06 39.22 -34.44
CA ALA A 24 -26.24 38.27 -33.71
C ALA A 24 -24.76 38.52 -34.02
N SER A 25 -24.10 39.26 -33.18
CA SER A 25 -22.64 39.13 -33.04
C SER A 25 -22.37 37.71 -32.57
N VAL A 26 -21.92 36.88 -33.50
CA VAL A 26 -21.44 35.53 -33.24
C VAL A 26 -20.20 35.67 -32.38
N PHE A 27 -20.41 35.66 -31.06
CA PHE A 27 -19.33 35.45 -30.13
C PHE A 27 -19.02 33.94 -30.14
N SER A 28 -18.19 33.56 -31.13
CA SER A 28 -17.61 32.21 -31.16
C SER A 28 -16.62 32.13 -30.00
N ALA A 29 -17.13 31.82 -28.80
CA ALA A 29 -16.28 31.36 -27.72
C ALA A 29 -15.60 30.06 -28.22
N PRO A 30 -14.27 29.95 -28.15
CA PRO A 30 -13.64 28.70 -28.49
C PRO A 30 -14.13 27.68 -27.47
N LEU A 31 -14.84 26.66 -27.93
CA LEU A 31 -15.13 25.45 -27.21
C LEU A 31 -13.82 24.67 -27.03
N THR A 32 -12.93 25.18 -26.15
CA THR A 32 -11.81 24.41 -25.64
C THR A 32 -12.24 23.67 -24.38
N ALA A 33 -13.27 22.86 -24.49
CA ALA A 33 -13.44 21.76 -23.58
C ALA A 33 -12.65 20.60 -24.18
N ASP A 34 -11.35 20.56 -23.91
CA ASP A 34 -10.58 19.32 -23.95
C ASP A 34 -11.09 18.43 -22.80
N ALA A 35 -12.33 18.00 -22.93
CA ALA A 35 -12.90 16.95 -22.13
C ALA A 35 -12.12 15.69 -22.50
N ALA A 36 -11.05 15.40 -21.73
CA ALA A 36 -10.28 14.19 -21.91
C ALA A 36 -11.26 13.01 -21.99
N SER A 37 -11.32 12.36 -23.16
CA SER A 37 -12.19 11.21 -23.37
C SER A 37 -12.02 10.22 -22.19
N PRO A 38 -13.11 9.69 -21.62
CA PRO A 38 -13.03 8.76 -20.51
C PRO A 38 -12.13 7.58 -20.89
N ALA A 39 -11.10 7.33 -20.11
CA ALA A 39 -10.16 6.25 -20.32
C ALA A 39 -10.36 5.17 -19.26
N LEU A 40 -10.49 3.92 -19.67
CA LEU A 40 -10.50 2.79 -18.77
C LEU A 40 -9.05 2.45 -18.39
N VAL A 41 -8.77 2.37 -17.08
CA VAL A 41 -7.49 1.89 -16.54
C VAL A 41 -7.72 0.53 -15.90
N ILE A 42 -6.96 -0.47 -16.32
CA ILE A 42 -6.98 -1.83 -15.78
C ILE A 42 -5.63 -2.11 -15.13
N LEU A 43 -5.66 -2.59 -13.89
CA LEU A 43 -4.48 -2.99 -13.14
C LEU A 43 -4.36 -4.52 -13.09
N SER A 44 -3.14 -5.04 -13.07
CA SER A 44 -2.88 -6.47 -12.92
C SER A 44 -3.37 -7.03 -11.58
N ARG A 45 -3.55 -6.17 -10.56
CA ARG A 45 -4.10 -6.51 -9.25
C ARG A 45 -4.82 -5.33 -8.65
N TYR A 46 -5.88 -5.61 -7.87
CA TYR A 46 -6.65 -4.61 -7.13
C TYR A 46 -6.41 -4.69 -5.61
N ARG A 47 -5.77 -5.77 -5.16
CA ARG A 47 -5.34 -5.99 -3.76
C ARG A 47 -4.05 -6.79 -3.73
N ALA A 48 -3.18 -6.48 -2.77
CA ALA A 48 -1.99 -7.27 -2.47
C ALA A 48 -1.65 -7.17 -0.97
N THR A 49 -1.21 -8.31 -0.40
CA THR A 49 -0.68 -8.37 0.95
C THR A 49 0.81 -8.69 0.85
N LEU A 50 1.63 -7.89 1.52
CA LEU A 50 3.09 -7.94 1.46
C LEU A 50 3.65 -8.01 2.88
N LYS A 51 4.82 -8.60 3.03
CA LYS A 51 5.66 -8.46 4.22
C LYS A 51 6.57 -7.26 4.05
N ILE A 52 7.07 -6.70 5.14
CA ILE A 52 8.08 -5.63 5.09
C ILE A 52 9.30 -6.13 4.31
N GLY A 53 9.78 -5.35 3.33
CA GLY A 53 10.87 -5.69 2.43
C GLY A 53 10.45 -6.33 1.10
N ASP A 54 9.23 -6.88 1.01
CA ASP A 54 8.72 -7.47 -0.24
C ASP A 54 8.51 -6.39 -1.31
N SER A 55 8.64 -6.80 -2.56
CA SER A 55 8.31 -5.96 -3.71
C SER A 55 7.68 -6.77 -4.83
N PHE A 56 6.81 -6.12 -5.62
CA PHE A 56 6.24 -6.67 -6.84
C PHE A 56 5.97 -5.55 -7.86
N THR A 57 5.76 -5.92 -9.11
CA THR A 57 5.39 -4.97 -10.15
C THR A 57 3.88 -4.98 -10.37
N LEU A 58 3.25 -3.82 -10.19
CA LEU A 58 1.86 -3.56 -10.53
C LEU A 58 1.84 -3.04 -11.97
N ALA A 59 1.36 -3.85 -12.90
CA ALA A 59 1.15 -3.43 -14.27
C ALA A 59 -0.19 -2.73 -14.42
N GLY A 60 -0.24 -1.70 -15.27
CA GLY A 60 -1.46 -0.98 -15.62
C GLY A 60 -1.54 -0.72 -17.11
N ILE A 61 -2.72 -0.91 -17.68
CA ILE A 61 -3.03 -0.65 -19.10
C ILE A 61 -4.16 0.35 -19.16
N ALA A 62 -4.05 1.33 -20.05
CA ALA A 62 -5.09 2.31 -20.30
C ALA A 62 -5.65 2.15 -21.72
N SER A 63 -6.98 2.26 -21.88
CA SER A 63 -7.67 2.11 -23.17
C SER A 63 -7.24 3.14 -24.22
N ASN A 64 -6.70 4.27 -23.79
CA ASN A 64 -6.18 5.32 -24.65
C ASN A 64 -4.70 5.14 -25.04
N GLY A 65 -4.09 3.99 -24.72
CA GLY A 65 -2.69 3.67 -25.04
C GLY A 65 -1.64 4.50 -24.29
N LYS A 66 -2.06 5.38 -23.39
CA LYS A 66 -1.13 6.21 -22.60
C LYS A 66 -0.54 5.45 -21.43
N TRP A 67 0.68 5.80 -21.06
CA TRP A 67 1.37 5.23 -19.90
C TRP A 67 0.66 5.57 -18.60
N VAL A 68 0.40 4.53 -17.77
CA VAL A 68 -0.21 4.68 -16.46
C VAL A 68 0.82 5.22 -15.47
N ARG A 69 0.53 6.35 -14.84
CA ARG A 69 1.35 6.94 -13.78
C ARG A 69 0.88 6.46 -12.44
N PHE A 70 1.79 5.92 -11.64
CA PHE A 70 1.47 5.36 -10.32
C PHE A 70 1.78 6.34 -9.20
N LYS A 71 0.90 6.39 -8.19
CA LYS A 71 1.09 7.17 -6.97
C LYS A 71 0.64 6.36 -5.75
N SER A 72 1.42 6.41 -4.68
CA SER A 72 1.05 5.84 -3.39
C SER A 72 0.37 6.89 -2.50
N SER A 73 -0.72 6.51 -1.83
CA SER A 73 -1.37 7.37 -0.83
C SER A 73 -0.55 7.52 0.46
N LYS A 74 0.32 6.54 0.76
CA LYS A 74 1.23 6.54 1.92
C LYS A 74 2.56 5.88 1.54
N SER A 75 3.48 6.64 0.98
CA SER A 75 4.80 6.14 0.53
C SER A 75 5.68 5.60 1.66
N ALA A 76 5.40 5.99 2.91
CA ALA A 76 6.05 5.42 4.09
C ALA A 76 5.62 3.97 4.37
N VAL A 77 4.39 3.55 3.98
CA VAL A 77 3.90 2.18 4.10
C VAL A 77 4.37 1.35 2.91
N ALA A 78 4.06 1.79 1.70
CA ALA A 78 4.59 1.20 0.47
C ALA A 78 4.80 2.29 -0.58
N SER A 79 5.98 2.31 -1.18
CA SER A 79 6.31 3.21 -2.28
C SER A 79 6.08 2.52 -3.62
N VAL A 80 5.84 3.31 -4.66
CA VAL A 80 5.77 2.84 -6.04
C VAL A 80 6.66 3.71 -6.91
N ASN A 81 7.37 3.11 -7.86
CA ASN A 81 8.16 3.85 -8.85
C ASN A 81 7.37 4.06 -10.15
N THR A 82 7.95 4.76 -11.11
CA THR A 82 7.36 5.08 -12.42
C THR A 82 6.97 3.83 -13.23
N TYR A 83 7.69 2.71 -13.04
CA TYR A 83 7.45 1.44 -13.73
C TYR A 83 6.45 0.53 -12.99
N GLY A 84 5.79 1.04 -11.92
CA GLY A 84 4.83 0.27 -11.16
C GLY A 84 5.44 -0.69 -10.14
N ARG A 85 6.76 -0.67 -9.89
CA ARG A 85 7.36 -1.49 -8.82
C ARG A 85 6.96 -0.94 -7.47
N VAL A 86 6.16 -1.72 -6.75
CA VAL A 86 5.71 -1.45 -5.38
C VAL A 86 6.67 -2.11 -4.41
N THR A 87 7.13 -1.35 -3.40
CA THR A 87 8.02 -1.84 -2.33
C THR A 87 7.41 -1.57 -0.98
N ALA A 88 7.21 -2.63 -0.17
CA ALA A 88 6.67 -2.55 1.18
C ALA A 88 7.75 -2.09 2.18
N LYS A 89 7.50 -0.98 2.90
CA LYS A 89 8.47 -0.37 3.82
C LYS A 89 8.09 -0.49 5.29
N LYS A 90 6.81 -0.31 5.61
CA LYS A 90 6.31 -0.29 6.99
C LYS A 90 4.95 -0.96 7.05
N ALA A 91 4.67 -1.65 8.15
CA ALA A 91 3.35 -2.25 8.39
C ALA A 91 2.23 -1.20 8.34
N GLY A 92 1.13 -1.56 7.70
CA GLY A 92 -0.01 -0.68 7.51
C GLY A 92 -0.74 -0.93 6.21
N THR A 93 -1.62 -0.02 5.85
CA THR A 93 -2.40 -0.08 4.61
C THR A 93 -2.22 1.21 3.82
N CYS A 94 -2.05 1.08 2.52
CA CYS A 94 -2.05 2.19 1.57
C CYS A 94 -2.75 1.80 0.27
N THR A 95 -3.02 2.79 -0.57
CA THR A 95 -3.60 2.60 -1.90
C THR A 95 -2.60 3.09 -2.94
N ILE A 96 -2.33 2.26 -3.94
CA ILE A 96 -1.57 2.65 -5.13
C ILE A 96 -2.59 2.97 -6.21
N THR A 97 -2.59 4.20 -6.70
CA THR A 97 -3.46 4.64 -7.80
C THR A 97 -2.67 4.75 -9.08
N GLY A 98 -3.13 4.06 -10.11
CA GLY A 98 -2.67 4.21 -11.49
C GLY A 98 -3.58 5.18 -12.22
N LYS A 99 -3.03 6.25 -12.79
CA LYS A 99 -3.79 7.35 -13.40
C LYS A 99 -3.29 7.69 -14.80
N VAL A 100 -4.25 8.00 -15.68
CA VAL A 100 -4.03 8.64 -16.97
C VAL A 100 -5.00 9.82 -17.13
N ALA A 101 -4.85 10.63 -18.15
CA ALA A 101 -5.87 11.63 -18.49
C ALA A 101 -7.19 10.92 -18.80
N GLY A 102 -8.25 11.27 -18.09
CA GLY A 102 -9.60 10.71 -18.25
C GLY A 102 -9.88 9.40 -17.51
N GLY A 103 -8.93 8.82 -16.73
CA GLY A 103 -9.21 7.58 -16.01
C GLY A 103 -8.21 7.25 -14.92
N GLU A 104 -8.67 6.48 -13.92
CA GLU A 104 -7.82 5.97 -12.84
C GLU A 104 -8.31 4.61 -12.32
N ALA A 105 -7.41 3.84 -11.75
CA ALA A 105 -7.72 2.61 -11.03
C ALA A 105 -6.81 2.47 -9.82
N SER A 106 -7.29 1.78 -8.78
CA SER A 106 -6.61 1.70 -7.50
C SER A 106 -6.37 0.27 -7.05
N CYS A 107 -5.21 0.04 -6.44
CA CYS A 107 -4.83 -1.22 -5.80
C CYS A 107 -4.61 -0.99 -4.30
N LYS A 108 -5.33 -1.72 -3.44
CA LYS A 108 -5.16 -1.68 -1.99
C LYS A 108 -3.98 -2.58 -1.59
N ILE A 109 -2.99 -2.00 -0.93
CA ILE A 109 -1.82 -2.70 -0.41
C ILE A 109 -1.93 -2.80 1.11
N THR A 110 -1.78 -4.01 1.64
CA THR A 110 -1.66 -4.28 3.07
C THR A 110 -0.27 -4.81 3.35
N VAL A 111 0.48 -4.10 4.18
CA VAL A 111 1.80 -4.54 4.64
C VAL A 111 1.68 -5.08 6.05
N THR A 112 2.01 -6.35 6.23
CA THR A 112 1.92 -7.05 7.52
C THR A 112 3.12 -6.73 8.40
N LYS A 113 2.91 -6.73 9.73
CA LYS A 113 3.99 -6.62 10.71
C LYS A 113 4.93 -7.82 10.60
N THR A 114 6.21 -7.60 10.85
CA THR A 114 7.16 -8.69 11.07
C THR A 114 6.85 -9.37 12.40
N ILE A 115 6.74 -10.69 12.38
CA ILE A 115 6.57 -11.53 13.56
C ILE A 115 7.89 -12.24 13.78
N ILE A 116 8.39 -12.24 15.04
CA ILE A 116 9.56 -12.99 15.46
C ILE A 116 9.06 -14.18 16.27
N THR A 117 9.49 -15.38 15.90
CA THR A 117 9.22 -16.62 16.61
C THR A 117 10.54 -17.13 17.19
N LEU A 118 10.58 -17.40 18.49
CA LEU A 118 11.73 -17.94 19.20
C LEU A 118 11.52 -19.43 19.47
N SER A 119 12.60 -20.18 19.53
CA SER A 119 12.57 -21.62 19.84
C SER A 119 12.08 -21.92 21.27
N THR A 120 12.27 -20.99 22.19
CA THR A 120 11.79 -21.09 23.58
C THR A 120 11.54 -19.71 24.16
N ALA A 121 10.64 -19.62 25.15
CA ALA A 121 10.31 -18.39 25.86
C ALA A 121 11.14 -18.22 27.17
N SER A 122 11.68 -19.31 27.73
CA SER A 122 12.51 -19.27 28.91
C SER A 122 13.59 -20.34 28.84
N ILE A 123 14.75 -20.04 29.44
CA ILE A 123 15.90 -20.94 29.51
C ILE A 123 16.50 -20.81 30.91
N THR A 124 16.71 -21.97 31.59
CA THR A 124 17.49 -22.04 32.81
C THR A 124 18.88 -22.58 32.48
N MET A 125 19.92 -21.92 32.95
CA MET A 125 21.31 -22.26 32.63
C MET A 125 22.16 -22.25 33.91
N GLU A 126 23.13 -23.14 33.98
CA GLU A 126 24.16 -23.10 34.98
C GLU A 126 25.18 -22.00 34.69
N ASN A 127 25.88 -21.53 35.70
CA ASN A 127 26.93 -20.53 35.51
C ASN A 127 28.04 -21.08 34.58
N GLY A 128 28.44 -20.30 33.58
CA GLY A 128 29.42 -20.72 32.56
C GLY A 128 28.82 -21.54 31.41
N ALA A 129 27.57 -21.96 31.49
CA ALA A 129 26.91 -22.68 30.40
C ALA A 129 26.65 -21.80 29.18
N GLN A 130 26.57 -22.43 28.02
CA GLN A 130 26.27 -21.77 26.73
C GLN A 130 25.14 -22.49 26.01
N VAL A 131 24.18 -21.73 25.48
CA VAL A 131 23.05 -22.25 24.71
C VAL A 131 22.77 -21.31 23.53
N THR A 132 22.38 -21.87 22.39
CA THR A 132 21.98 -21.05 21.23
C THR A 132 20.47 -20.93 21.15
N LEU A 133 19.96 -19.71 21.25
CA LEU A 133 18.55 -19.36 21.06
C LEU A 133 18.30 -19.15 19.56
N LYS A 134 17.45 -19.99 18.98
CA LYS A 134 17.06 -19.87 17.59
C LYS A 134 15.82 -18.99 17.45
N GLY A 135 15.84 -18.08 16.48
CA GLY A 135 14.70 -17.25 16.14
C GLY A 135 14.49 -17.18 14.63
N GLN A 136 13.26 -16.98 14.24
CA GLN A 136 12.86 -16.78 12.85
C GLN A 136 11.97 -15.55 12.72
N THR A 137 12.18 -14.76 11.66
CA THR A 137 11.33 -13.64 11.30
C THR A 137 10.41 -14.01 10.16
N SER A 138 9.16 -13.53 10.18
CA SER A 138 8.17 -13.80 9.12
C SER A 138 8.58 -13.27 7.73
N ASN A 139 9.48 -12.29 7.68
CA ASN A 139 10.00 -11.68 6.45
C ASN A 139 11.45 -12.05 6.13
N ARG A 140 12.05 -13.02 6.87
CA ARG A 140 13.44 -13.48 6.73
C ARG A 140 14.50 -12.39 7.01
N SER A 141 14.14 -11.28 7.65
CA SER A 141 15.12 -10.30 8.12
C SER A 141 16.01 -10.88 9.22
N PRO A 142 17.27 -10.45 9.34
CA PRO A 142 18.13 -10.84 10.44
C PRO A 142 17.53 -10.37 11.76
N ILE A 143 17.80 -11.12 12.84
CA ILE A 143 17.39 -10.79 14.20
C ILE A 143 18.54 -10.09 14.90
N SER A 144 18.25 -8.97 15.54
CA SER A 144 19.16 -8.30 16.45
C SER A 144 18.83 -8.74 17.88
N TRP A 145 19.85 -9.22 18.59
CA TRP A 145 19.74 -9.73 19.96
C TRP A 145 20.26 -8.71 20.96
N LYS A 146 19.61 -8.63 22.11
CA LYS A 146 20.06 -7.80 23.23
C LYS A 146 19.74 -8.44 24.58
N SER A 147 20.74 -8.52 25.47
CA SER A 147 20.53 -8.84 26.89
C SER A 147 20.27 -7.56 27.69
N GLN A 148 19.30 -7.61 28.58
CA GLN A 148 19.00 -6.50 29.50
C GLN A 148 20.11 -6.33 30.57
N LYS A 149 20.67 -7.45 31.04
CA LYS A 149 21.79 -7.47 32.02
C LYS A 149 22.90 -8.38 31.51
N SER A 150 23.81 -7.83 30.71
CA SER A 150 24.93 -8.57 30.11
C SER A 150 25.94 -9.12 31.17
N SER A 151 25.90 -8.60 32.39
CA SER A 151 26.66 -9.14 33.51
C SER A 151 26.14 -10.49 34.03
N VAL A 152 24.84 -10.80 33.84
CA VAL A 152 24.21 -12.08 34.18
C VAL A 152 24.34 -13.05 33.01
N ALA A 153 23.88 -12.68 31.84
CA ALA A 153 24.06 -13.46 30.61
C ALA A 153 24.23 -12.55 29.42
N GLU A 154 25.18 -12.87 28.57
CA GLU A 154 25.46 -12.19 27.29
C GLU A 154 24.87 -12.98 26.14
N ILE A 155 24.52 -12.30 25.08
CA ILE A 155 24.07 -12.91 23.80
C ILE A 155 24.81 -12.27 22.63
N ASP A 156 25.29 -13.10 21.70
CA ASP A 156 25.94 -12.63 20.50
C ASP A 156 24.93 -12.46 19.33
N GLU A 157 25.43 -12.00 18.18
CA GLU A 157 24.64 -11.79 16.96
C GLU A 157 24.04 -13.08 16.39
N ASN A 158 24.63 -14.25 16.70
CA ASN A 158 24.17 -15.56 16.27
C ASN A 158 23.13 -16.17 17.23
N GLY A 159 22.76 -15.46 18.31
CA GLY A 159 21.84 -15.94 19.33
C GLY A 159 22.47 -16.87 20.37
N LYS A 160 23.80 -16.95 20.46
CA LYS A 160 24.51 -17.75 21.46
C LYS A 160 24.51 -16.99 22.78
N ILE A 161 23.87 -17.57 23.78
CA ILE A 161 23.81 -17.07 25.16
C ILE A 161 24.93 -17.68 25.96
N SER A 162 25.63 -16.86 26.74
CA SER A 162 26.66 -17.27 27.71
C SER A 162 26.29 -16.78 29.09
N ALA A 163 26.03 -17.71 30.00
CA ALA A 163 25.73 -17.39 31.42
C ALA A 163 27.04 -17.01 32.17
N LYS A 164 27.05 -15.82 32.81
CA LYS A 164 28.25 -15.27 33.47
C LYS A 164 28.14 -15.25 34.98
N LYS A 165 26.96 -14.98 35.51
CA LYS A 165 26.72 -14.89 36.96
C LYS A 165 25.33 -15.37 37.33
N PRO A 166 25.08 -15.88 38.52
CA PRO A 166 23.73 -16.16 39.00
C PRO A 166 22.84 -14.91 38.96
N GLY A 167 21.60 -15.08 38.54
CA GLY A 167 20.61 -14.01 38.42
C GLY A 167 19.66 -14.22 37.22
N GLU A 168 18.76 -13.28 37.06
CA GLU A 168 17.77 -13.27 35.94
C GLU A 168 18.02 -12.11 35.01
N THR A 169 17.89 -12.37 33.71
CA THR A 169 17.96 -11.37 32.65
C THR A 169 16.98 -11.69 31.55
N THR A 170 16.55 -10.66 30.83
CA THR A 170 15.67 -10.80 29.64
C THR A 170 16.51 -10.62 28.39
N ILE A 171 16.40 -11.59 27.48
CA ILE A 171 16.95 -11.50 26.15
C ILE A 171 15.85 -10.98 25.23
N THR A 172 16.13 -9.92 24.48
CA THR A 172 15.20 -9.31 23.54
C THR A 172 15.67 -9.53 22.10
N ALA A 173 14.79 -10.05 21.26
CA ALA A 173 14.94 -10.17 19.82
C ALA A 173 14.20 -9.02 19.10
N LYS A 174 14.87 -8.35 18.18
CA LYS A 174 14.31 -7.26 17.37
C LYS A 174 14.60 -7.45 15.90
#